data_ff5d2c10c097e6331edb293f1042aa77
#
_entry.id   ff5d2c10c097e6331edb293f1042aa77
#
_cell.length_a   1.000
_cell.length_b   1.000
_cell.length_c   1.000
_cell.angle_alpha   90.00
_cell.angle_beta   90.00
_cell.angle_gamma   90.00
#
_symmetry.space_group_name_H-M   'P 1'
#
loop_
_entity.id
_entity.type
_entity.pdbx_description
1 polymer ?
#
loop_
_entity_poly.entity_id
_entity_poly.type
_entity_poly.pdbx_seq_one_letter_code
_entity_poly.pdbx_strand_id
1 'polypeptide(L)'
;MKKIDFYFDFASPNAYLSHKVIQKIKENYDVEVNYIPVLLGGIFKATNNKPPMEQFFGVKNKNEYQNLEMQRFIERHELNDFKMNPHFPVISLQIIRGAVAAEMDGFLEDYIDKVLVHMWEEPKKMDDPEVIKAAYEESGFDGEKLMTQMQDPEVKAKLISNTEAAVERGVFGLSLIHISE
;
A
#
# COMPACT_ATOMS: atom_id res chain seq x y z
N MET A 1 -9.94 12.82 20.10
CA MET A 1 -9.17 11.87 19.27
C MET A 1 -9.47 12.19 17.81
N LYS A 2 -8.46 12.55 17.02
CA LYS A 2 -8.63 12.79 15.57
C LYS A 2 -8.62 11.46 14.84
N LYS A 3 -9.43 11.32 13.78
CA LYS A 3 -9.46 10.13 12.93
C LYS A 3 -8.76 10.42 11.61
N ILE A 4 -7.95 9.48 11.16
CA ILE A 4 -7.22 9.52 9.91
C ILE A 4 -7.63 8.32 9.08
N ASP A 5 -8.20 8.55 7.89
CA ASP A 5 -8.39 7.50 6.89
C ASP A 5 -7.17 7.47 5.96
N PHE A 6 -6.44 6.38 5.97
CA PHE A 6 -5.25 6.18 5.15
C PHE A 6 -5.53 5.15 4.05
N TYR A 7 -5.66 5.64 2.83
CA TYR A 7 -5.86 4.82 1.63
C TYR A 7 -4.53 4.31 1.13
N PHE A 8 -4.37 3.00 1.02
CA PHE A 8 -3.09 2.39 0.67
C PHE A 8 -3.21 1.25 -0.34
N ASP A 9 -2.11 1.02 -1.07
CA ASP A 9 -1.84 -0.14 -1.90
C ASP A 9 -0.34 -0.44 -1.82
N PHE A 10 0.03 -1.70 -1.71
CA PHE A 10 1.42 -2.14 -1.58
C PHE A 10 2.31 -1.79 -2.77
N ALA A 11 1.74 -1.59 -3.97
CA ALA A 11 2.48 -1.17 -5.16
C ALA A 11 3.06 0.24 -5.07
N SER A 12 2.62 1.05 -4.09
CA SER A 12 3.11 2.42 -3.93
C SER A 12 4.26 2.49 -2.91
N PRO A 13 5.49 2.89 -3.31
CA PRO A 13 6.57 3.14 -2.36
C PRO A 13 6.21 4.27 -1.39
N ASN A 14 5.42 5.26 -1.83
CA ASN A 14 4.94 6.33 -0.96
C ASN A 14 3.97 5.81 0.12
N ALA A 15 3.23 4.73 -0.14
CA ALA A 15 2.38 4.11 0.89
C ALA A 15 3.24 3.50 2.01
N TYR A 16 4.35 2.83 1.67
CA TYR A 16 5.31 2.36 2.65
C TYR A 16 5.90 3.52 3.48
N LEU A 17 6.43 4.54 2.82
CA LEU A 17 7.05 5.69 3.49
C LEU A 17 6.07 6.40 4.43
N SER A 18 4.83 6.61 3.98
CA SER A 18 3.77 7.21 4.79
C SER A 18 3.38 6.33 5.97
N HIS A 19 3.25 5.01 5.77
CA HIS A 19 2.92 4.05 6.83
C HIS A 19 3.96 4.10 7.97
N LYS A 20 5.27 4.08 7.65
CA LYS A 20 6.34 4.17 8.65
C LYS A 20 6.27 5.48 9.48
N VAL A 21 5.88 6.58 8.86
CA VAL A 21 5.68 7.86 9.58
C VAL A 21 4.38 7.86 10.37
N ILE A 22 3.31 7.26 9.86
CA ILE A 22 2.03 7.11 10.58
C ILE A 22 2.22 6.32 11.87
N GLN A 23 3.04 5.27 11.90
CA GLN A 23 3.35 4.53 13.13
C GLN A 23 3.98 5.46 14.18
N LYS A 24 4.96 6.29 13.79
CA LYS A 24 5.56 7.31 14.69
C LYS A 24 4.52 8.35 15.17
N ILE A 25 3.54 8.68 14.34
CA ILE A 25 2.46 9.60 14.71
C ILE A 25 1.54 8.94 15.75
N LYS A 26 1.15 7.67 15.55
CA LYS A 26 0.33 6.92 16.53
C LYS A 26 0.98 6.84 17.91
N GLU A 27 2.30 6.73 17.96
CA GLU A 27 3.07 6.68 19.23
C GLU A 27 3.07 8.02 19.97
N ASN A 28 3.06 9.14 19.25
CA ASN A 28 3.29 10.46 19.80
C ASN A 28 2.02 11.33 19.97
N TYR A 29 0.93 10.94 19.32
CA TYR A 29 -0.31 11.71 19.29
C TYR A 29 -1.53 10.83 19.50
N ASP A 30 -2.58 11.38 20.10
CA ASP A 30 -3.88 10.73 20.28
C ASP A 30 -4.67 10.77 18.96
N VAL A 31 -4.35 9.82 18.06
CA VAL A 31 -4.98 9.67 16.75
C VAL A 31 -5.41 8.22 16.51
N GLU A 32 -6.58 8.05 15.91
CA GLU A 32 -7.05 6.79 15.37
C GLU A 32 -6.76 6.73 13.88
N VAL A 33 -6.07 5.71 13.41
CA VAL A 33 -5.77 5.51 11.99
C VAL A 33 -6.58 4.34 11.46
N ASN A 34 -7.42 4.62 10.49
CA ASN A 34 -8.19 3.63 9.75
C ASN A 34 -7.48 3.32 8.43
N TYR A 35 -6.93 2.12 8.33
CA TYR A 35 -6.28 1.65 7.10
C TYR A 35 -7.33 1.11 6.13
N ILE A 36 -7.38 1.68 4.93
CA ILE A 36 -8.36 1.31 3.90
C ILE A 36 -7.61 0.74 2.69
N PRO A 37 -7.64 -0.59 2.50
CA PRO A 37 -7.05 -1.21 1.32
C PRO A 37 -7.85 -0.86 0.07
N VAL A 38 -7.16 -0.31 -0.94
CA VAL A 38 -7.75 0.08 -2.23
C VAL A 38 -6.84 -0.38 -3.38
N LEU A 39 -7.39 -0.54 -4.57
CA LEU A 39 -6.60 -0.90 -5.74
C LEU A 39 -6.18 0.37 -6.51
N LEU A 40 -4.88 0.70 -6.48
CA LEU A 40 -4.33 1.90 -7.13
C LEU A 40 -4.64 1.97 -8.63
N GLY A 41 -4.48 0.85 -9.34
CA GLY A 41 -4.84 0.78 -10.76
C GLY A 41 -6.32 1.02 -11.03
N GLY A 42 -7.21 0.62 -10.09
CA GLY A 42 -8.64 0.91 -10.13
C GLY A 42 -8.92 2.41 -9.98
N ILE A 43 -8.26 3.07 -9.02
CA ILE A 43 -8.36 4.52 -8.82
C ILE A 43 -7.91 5.27 -10.08
N PHE A 44 -6.73 4.94 -10.65
CA PHE A 44 -6.25 5.59 -11.87
C PHE A 44 -7.25 5.46 -13.02
N LYS A 45 -7.81 4.26 -13.21
CA LYS A 45 -8.82 4.04 -14.25
C LYS A 45 -10.08 4.87 -14.04
N ALA A 46 -10.59 4.92 -12.81
CA ALA A 46 -11.83 5.63 -12.47
C ALA A 46 -11.70 7.16 -12.54
N THR A 47 -10.49 7.68 -12.27
CA THR A 47 -10.21 9.14 -12.23
C THR A 47 -9.55 9.67 -13.51
N ASN A 48 -9.37 8.83 -14.53
CA ASN A 48 -8.61 9.15 -15.75
C ASN A 48 -7.19 9.67 -15.45
N ASN A 49 -6.59 9.18 -14.35
CA ASN A 49 -5.23 9.46 -13.95
C ASN A 49 -4.27 8.38 -14.45
N LYS A 50 -2.97 8.64 -14.34
CA LYS A 50 -1.90 7.72 -14.76
C LYS A 50 -0.82 7.63 -13.68
N PRO A 51 -0.04 6.53 -13.65
CA PRO A 51 1.14 6.46 -12.82
C PRO A 51 2.09 7.65 -13.08
N PRO A 52 2.73 8.22 -12.05
CA PRO A 52 3.61 9.39 -12.20
C PRO A 52 4.70 9.20 -13.27
N MET A 53 5.25 7.99 -13.40
CA MET A 53 6.27 7.68 -14.42
C MET A 53 5.74 7.85 -15.86
N GLU A 54 4.46 7.53 -16.09
CA GLU A 54 3.82 7.75 -17.40
C GLU A 54 3.38 9.20 -17.56
N GLN A 55 2.81 9.80 -16.51
CA GLN A 55 2.28 11.16 -16.55
C GLN A 55 3.38 12.20 -16.82
N PHE A 56 4.56 11.99 -16.25
CA PHE A 56 5.71 12.91 -16.37
C PHE A 56 6.75 12.42 -17.35
N PHE A 57 6.43 11.44 -18.19
CA PHE A 57 7.35 10.97 -19.22
C PHE A 57 7.77 12.12 -20.14
N GLY A 58 9.08 12.30 -20.31
CA GLY A 58 9.66 13.38 -21.15
C GLY A 58 9.72 14.76 -20.49
N VAL A 59 9.20 14.95 -19.29
CA VAL A 59 9.37 16.21 -18.53
C VAL A 59 10.78 16.22 -17.94
N LYS A 60 11.64 17.11 -18.47
CA LYS A 60 13.04 17.23 -18.07
C LYS A 60 13.18 17.47 -16.57
N ASN A 61 14.05 16.73 -15.92
CA ASN A 61 14.42 16.81 -14.50
C ASN A 61 13.29 16.43 -13.51
N LYS A 62 12.09 16.02 -13.99
CA LYS A 62 10.97 15.73 -13.07
C LYS A 62 11.18 14.46 -12.26
N ASN A 63 11.64 13.41 -12.93
CA ASN A 63 11.89 12.12 -12.27
C ASN A 63 13.09 12.20 -11.33
N GLU A 64 14.15 12.90 -11.73
CA GLU A 64 15.34 13.16 -10.92
C GLU A 64 14.96 13.91 -9.64
N TYR A 65 14.11 14.94 -9.76
CA TYR A 65 13.63 15.68 -8.62
C TYR A 65 12.76 14.82 -7.68
N GLN A 66 11.86 14.01 -8.22
CA GLN A 66 11.05 13.10 -7.41
C GLN A 66 11.91 12.08 -6.63
N ASN A 67 12.94 11.53 -7.27
CA ASN A 67 13.88 10.64 -6.60
C ASN A 67 14.66 11.36 -5.48
N LEU A 68 15.09 12.58 -5.72
CA LEU A 68 15.75 13.40 -4.70
C LEU A 68 14.84 13.69 -3.50
N GLU A 69 13.57 14.03 -3.74
CA GLU A 69 12.58 14.26 -2.67
C GLU A 69 12.32 12.98 -1.86
N MET A 70 12.24 11.84 -2.52
CA MET A 70 12.11 10.55 -1.84
C MET A 70 13.32 10.25 -0.96
N GLN A 71 14.54 10.47 -1.45
CA GLN A 71 15.77 10.29 -0.67
C GLN A 71 15.78 11.21 0.56
N ARG A 72 15.46 12.49 0.40
CA ARG A 72 15.38 13.45 1.50
C ARG A 72 14.34 13.04 2.55
N PHE A 73 13.23 12.47 2.12
CA PHE A 73 12.20 11.96 3.03
C PHE A 73 12.73 10.76 3.83
N ILE A 74 13.37 9.81 3.15
CA ILE A 74 14.00 8.62 3.77
C ILE A 74 15.04 9.05 4.81
N GLU A 75 15.96 9.93 4.45
CA GLU A 75 16.98 10.45 5.35
C GLU A 75 16.38 11.18 6.56
N ARG A 76 15.41 12.08 6.32
CA ARG A 76 14.75 12.85 7.37
C ARG A 76 14.04 12.00 8.40
N HIS A 77 13.45 10.88 7.97
CA HIS A 77 12.68 9.99 8.83
C HIS A 77 13.43 8.73 9.25
N GLU A 78 14.73 8.63 8.87
CA GLU A 78 15.62 7.51 9.22
C GLU A 78 15.07 6.14 8.77
N LEU A 79 14.48 6.08 7.55
CA LEU A 79 13.89 4.88 6.97
C LEU A 79 14.94 4.07 6.19
N ASN A 80 16.04 3.70 6.85
CA ASN A 80 17.25 3.14 6.24
C ASN A 80 17.05 1.73 5.64
N ASP A 81 15.96 1.03 6.02
CA ASP A 81 15.65 -0.31 5.51
C ASP A 81 14.97 -0.26 4.13
N PHE A 82 14.49 0.92 3.70
CA PHE A 82 13.84 1.06 2.40
C PHE A 82 14.76 0.68 1.25
N LYS A 83 14.25 -0.19 0.37
CA LYS A 83 14.88 -0.57 -0.90
C LYS A 83 13.87 -0.53 -2.01
N MET A 84 14.23 0.11 -3.12
CA MET A 84 13.38 0.06 -4.32
C MET A 84 13.29 -1.39 -4.82
N ASN A 85 12.06 -1.87 -5.02
CA ASN A 85 11.83 -3.24 -5.45
C ASN A 85 12.37 -3.44 -6.89
N PRO A 86 13.30 -4.39 -7.13
CA PRO A 86 13.87 -4.63 -8.45
C PRO A 86 12.85 -5.21 -9.45
N HIS A 87 11.70 -5.70 -8.96
CA HIS A 87 10.60 -6.20 -9.80
C HIS A 87 9.53 -5.14 -10.09
N PHE A 88 9.79 -3.89 -9.66
CA PHE A 88 8.81 -2.80 -9.88
C PHE A 88 8.60 -2.50 -11.37
N PRO A 89 7.35 -2.29 -11.83
CA PRO A 89 6.10 -2.25 -11.05
C PRO A 89 5.55 -3.66 -10.74
N VAL A 90 5.30 -3.93 -9.45
CA VAL A 90 4.68 -5.17 -8.98
C VAL A 90 3.16 -5.05 -9.07
N ILE A 91 2.47 -6.07 -9.58
CA ILE A 91 1.01 -6.11 -9.64
C ILE A 91 0.45 -6.52 -8.27
N SER A 92 0.01 -5.56 -7.49
CA SER A 92 -0.42 -5.75 -6.08
C SER A 92 -1.78 -6.41 -5.88
N LEU A 93 -2.53 -6.74 -6.95
CA LEU A 93 -3.92 -7.21 -6.86
C LEU A 93 -4.13 -8.37 -5.87
N GLN A 94 -3.21 -9.33 -5.81
CA GLN A 94 -3.34 -10.46 -4.91
C GLN A 94 -3.07 -10.03 -3.46
N ILE A 95 -1.95 -9.37 -3.20
CA ILE A 95 -1.58 -8.95 -1.85
C ILE A 95 -2.52 -7.89 -1.27
N ILE A 96 -3.15 -7.03 -2.08
CA ILE A 96 -4.16 -6.09 -1.57
C ILE A 96 -5.50 -6.79 -1.27
N ARG A 97 -5.85 -7.87 -1.98
CA ARG A 97 -6.94 -8.76 -1.57
C ARG A 97 -6.62 -9.48 -0.27
N GLY A 98 -5.37 -9.89 -0.07
CA GLY A 98 -4.90 -10.42 1.20
C GLY A 98 -5.10 -9.43 2.36
N ALA A 99 -4.86 -8.13 2.13
CA ALA A 99 -5.13 -7.10 3.12
C ALA A 99 -6.63 -7.01 3.48
N VAL A 100 -7.52 -7.11 2.48
CA VAL A 100 -8.97 -7.16 2.73
C VAL A 100 -9.36 -8.41 3.53
N ALA A 101 -8.78 -9.57 3.21
CA ALA A 101 -9.00 -10.80 3.99
C ALA A 101 -8.51 -10.65 5.43
N ALA A 102 -7.33 -10.07 5.63
CA ALA A 102 -6.77 -9.78 6.95
C ALA A 102 -7.61 -8.77 7.74
N GLU A 103 -8.21 -7.78 7.07
CA GLU A 103 -9.18 -6.86 7.69
C GLU A 103 -10.41 -7.60 8.19
N MET A 104 -10.98 -8.48 7.39
CA MET A 104 -12.15 -9.29 7.76
C MET A 104 -11.85 -10.26 8.92
N ASP A 105 -10.63 -10.76 9.00
CA ASP A 105 -10.16 -11.66 10.05
C ASP A 105 -9.56 -10.90 11.28
N GLY A 106 -9.45 -9.57 11.24
CA GLY A 106 -9.05 -8.72 12.38
C GLY A 106 -7.55 -8.59 12.64
N PHE A 107 -6.68 -8.86 11.63
CA PHE A 107 -5.22 -8.72 11.77
C PHE A 107 -4.58 -7.85 10.67
N LEU A 108 -5.33 -6.86 10.14
CA LEU A 108 -4.90 -6.01 9.02
C LEU A 108 -3.56 -5.29 9.28
N GLU A 109 -3.36 -4.69 10.46
CA GLU A 109 -2.14 -3.92 10.71
C GLU A 109 -0.89 -4.83 10.72
N ASP A 110 -0.97 -6.01 11.36
CA ASP A 110 0.12 -7.00 11.34
C ASP A 110 0.42 -7.48 9.90
N TYR A 111 -0.64 -7.66 9.09
CA TYR A 111 -0.49 -8.02 7.68
C TYR A 111 0.23 -6.90 6.89
N ILE A 112 -0.17 -5.64 7.10
CA ILE A 112 0.45 -4.48 6.41
C ILE A 112 1.93 -4.41 6.75
N ASP A 113 2.27 -4.46 8.04
CA ASP A 113 3.65 -4.37 8.51
C ASP A 113 4.55 -5.41 7.82
N LYS A 114 4.13 -6.67 7.80
CA LYS A 114 4.91 -7.78 7.26
C LYS A 114 4.99 -7.78 5.73
N VAL A 115 3.88 -7.51 5.05
CA VAL A 115 3.87 -7.48 3.58
C VAL A 115 4.67 -6.29 3.03
N LEU A 116 4.67 -5.16 3.71
CA LEU A 116 5.51 -4.01 3.33
C LEU A 116 7.01 -4.32 3.44
N VAL A 117 7.44 -5.16 4.39
CA VAL A 117 8.82 -5.66 4.44
C VAL A 117 9.17 -6.41 3.15
N HIS A 118 8.34 -7.35 2.71
CA HIS A 118 8.54 -8.10 1.48
C HIS A 118 8.41 -7.27 0.20
N MET A 119 7.80 -6.10 0.28
CA MET A 119 7.74 -5.17 -0.86
C MET A 119 8.92 -4.21 -0.91
N TRP A 120 9.37 -3.66 0.25
CA TRP A 120 10.22 -2.48 0.27
C TRP A 120 11.44 -2.53 1.22
N GLU A 121 11.64 -3.59 2.01
CA GLU A 121 12.82 -3.78 2.88
C GLU A 121 13.63 -5.01 2.44
N GLU A 122 12.95 -6.12 2.20
CA GLU A 122 13.48 -7.37 1.62
C GLU A 122 12.73 -7.70 0.33
N PRO A 123 12.94 -6.88 -0.75
CA PRO A 123 12.03 -6.87 -1.87
C PRO A 123 11.94 -8.21 -2.60
N LYS A 124 10.72 -8.71 -2.74
CA LYS A 124 10.38 -9.94 -3.44
C LYS A 124 9.43 -9.65 -4.62
N LYS A 125 9.30 -10.62 -5.52
CA LYS A 125 8.35 -10.55 -6.64
C LYS A 125 6.93 -10.87 -6.16
N MET A 126 6.30 -9.92 -5.45
CA MET A 126 5.02 -10.08 -4.77
C MET A 126 3.79 -10.05 -5.70
N ASP A 127 3.97 -10.40 -6.96
CA ASP A 127 2.92 -10.73 -7.94
C ASP A 127 3.03 -12.18 -8.44
N ASP A 128 4.00 -12.94 -7.95
CA ASP A 128 4.16 -14.37 -8.21
C ASP A 128 3.48 -15.16 -7.07
N PRO A 129 2.49 -16.03 -7.35
CA PRO A 129 1.74 -16.74 -6.31
C PRO A 129 2.60 -17.60 -5.37
N GLU A 130 3.64 -18.26 -5.89
CA GLU A 130 4.53 -19.07 -5.07
C GLU A 130 5.38 -18.22 -4.12
N VAL A 131 5.83 -17.06 -4.62
CA VAL A 131 6.59 -16.08 -3.81
C VAL A 131 5.70 -15.46 -2.73
N ILE A 132 4.45 -15.12 -3.07
CA ILE A 132 3.47 -14.58 -2.11
C ILE A 132 3.22 -15.58 -1.00
N LYS A 133 2.94 -16.85 -1.35
CA LYS A 133 2.68 -17.91 -0.36
C LYS A 133 3.87 -18.08 0.58
N ALA A 134 5.08 -18.21 0.03
CA ALA A 134 6.30 -18.34 0.81
C ALA A 134 6.54 -17.14 1.75
N ALA A 135 6.30 -15.90 1.27
CA ALA A 135 6.41 -14.70 2.06
C ALA A 135 5.41 -14.65 3.22
N TYR A 136 4.18 -15.14 3.03
CA TYR A 136 3.20 -15.27 4.10
C TYR A 136 3.63 -16.27 5.17
N GLU A 137 4.11 -17.45 4.76
CA GLU A 137 4.60 -18.48 5.67
C GLU A 137 5.83 -17.99 6.48
N GLU A 138 6.76 -17.31 5.82
CA GLU A 138 7.91 -16.64 6.47
C GLU A 138 7.47 -15.59 7.50
N SER A 139 6.37 -14.90 7.22
CA SER A 139 5.76 -13.92 8.13
C SER A 139 4.95 -14.56 9.28
N GLY A 140 4.80 -15.88 9.30
CA GLY A 140 4.03 -16.61 10.31
C GLY A 140 2.53 -16.64 10.05
N PHE A 141 2.09 -16.29 8.83
CA PHE A 141 0.70 -16.43 8.40
C PHE A 141 0.44 -17.84 7.84
N ASP A 142 -0.82 -18.26 7.88
CA ASP A 142 -1.28 -19.42 7.11
C ASP A 142 -1.38 -19.03 5.63
N GLY A 143 -0.30 -19.33 4.88
CA GLY A 143 -0.19 -19.00 3.48
C GLY A 143 -1.29 -19.63 2.62
N GLU A 144 -1.64 -20.90 2.88
CA GLU A 144 -2.71 -21.62 2.14
C GLU A 144 -4.08 -20.99 2.36
N LYS A 145 -4.40 -20.65 3.62
CA LYS A 145 -5.65 -19.97 3.98
C LYS A 145 -5.75 -18.61 3.27
N LEU A 146 -4.72 -17.78 3.36
CA LEU A 146 -4.71 -16.45 2.74
C LEU A 146 -4.82 -16.54 1.21
N MET A 147 -4.07 -17.45 0.56
CA MET A 147 -4.16 -17.66 -0.88
C MET A 147 -5.58 -18.05 -1.33
N THR A 148 -6.29 -18.82 -0.52
CA THR A 148 -7.68 -19.19 -0.76
C THR A 148 -8.62 -18.00 -0.56
N GLN A 149 -8.49 -17.27 0.56
CA GLN A 149 -9.33 -16.11 0.89
C GLN A 149 -9.22 -14.98 -0.13
N MET A 150 -8.03 -14.73 -0.71
CA MET A 150 -7.85 -13.75 -1.78
C MET A 150 -8.70 -14.04 -3.03
N GLN A 151 -9.17 -15.27 -3.20
CA GLN A 151 -10.06 -15.64 -4.31
C GLN A 151 -11.55 -15.57 -3.95
N ASP A 152 -11.87 -15.35 -2.67
CA ASP A 152 -13.22 -15.25 -2.19
C ASP A 152 -13.99 -14.11 -2.88
N PRO A 153 -15.23 -14.33 -3.36
CA PRO A 153 -16.05 -13.30 -3.93
C PRO A 153 -16.34 -12.11 -2.98
N GLU A 154 -16.46 -12.35 -1.68
CA GLU A 154 -16.69 -11.28 -0.69
C GLU A 154 -15.48 -10.38 -0.55
N VAL A 155 -14.27 -10.95 -0.50
CA VAL A 155 -13.01 -10.20 -0.48
C VAL A 155 -12.85 -9.35 -1.74
N LYS A 156 -13.15 -9.92 -2.91
CA LYS A 156 -13.09 -9.19 -4.19
C LYS A 156 -14.11 -8.05 -4.23
N ALA A 157 -15.34 -8.31 -3.81
CA ALA A 157 -16.40 -7.30 -3.77
C ALA A 157 -16.06 -6.16 -2.80
N LYS A 158 -15.53 -6.48 -1.60
CA LYS A 158 -15.12 -5.47 -0.63
C LYS A 158 -13.97 -4.59 -1.15
N LEU A 159 -12.97 -5.16 -1.82
CA LEU A 159 -11.91 -4.35 -2.44
C LEU A 159 -12.45 -3.39 -3.51
N ILE A 160 -13.39 -3.85 -4.34
CA ILE A 160 -14.05 -3.00 -5.34
C ILE A 160 -14.79 -1.86 -4.63
N SER A 161 -15.62 -2.18 -3.65
CA SER A 161 -16.40 -1.20 -2.88
C SER A 161 -15.50 -0.17 -2.18
N ASN A 162 -14.40 -0.60 -1.54
CA ASN A 162 -13.44 0.31 -0.93
C ASN A 162 -12.83 1.27 -1.96
N THR A 163 -12.48 0.75 -3.14
CA THR A 163 -11.87 1.54 -4.22
C THR A 163 -12.85 2.56 -4.80
N GLU A 164 -14.09 2.17 -5.02
CA GLU A 164 -15.16 3.05 -5.52
C GLU A 164 -15.49 4.14 -4.49
N ALA A 165 -15.68 3.78 -3.23
CA ALA A 165 -15.93 4.73 -2.15
C ALA A 165 -14.77 5.73 -1.97
N ALA A 166 -13.52 5.30 -2.15
CA ALA A 166 -12.37 6.19 -2.12
C ALA A 166 -12.45 7.23 -3.26
N VAL A 167 -12.78 6.80 -4.48
CA VAL A 167 -12.94 7.71 -5.63
C VAL A 167 -14.09 8.70 -5.39
N GLU A 168 -15.23 8.26 -4.86
CA GLU A 168 -16.37 9.13 -4.50
C GLU A 168 -15.98 10.19 -3.46
N ARG A 169 -15.06 9.89 -2.54
CA ARG A 169 -14.49 10.83 -1.57
C ARG A 169 -13.41 11.75 -2.15
N GLY A 170 -13.13 11.66 -3.45
CA GLY A 170 -12.16 12.51 -4.14
C GLY A 170 -10.73 11.97 -4.16
N VAL A 171 -10.50 10.70 -3.82
CA VAL A 171 -9.17 10.07 -3.94
C VAL A 171 -8.86 9.86 -5.41
N PHE A 172 -7.71 10.35 -5.87
CA PHE A 172 -7.25 10.26 -7.26
C PHE A 172 -5.89 9.56 -7.41
N GLY A 173 -5.30 9.13 -6.31
CA GLY A 173 -4.01 8.44 -6.24
C GLY A 173 -3.73 7.92 -4.83
N LEU A 174 -2.48 7.60 -4.53
CA LEU A 174 -1.99 7.21 -3.21
C LEU A 174 -0.71 8.01 -2.90
N SER A 175 -0.29 8.30 -1.72
CA SER A 175 -0.82 8.02 -0.39
C SER A 175 -1.61 9.25 0.08
N LEU A 176 -2.90 9.17 -0.01
CA LEU A 176 -3.78 10.24 0.43
C LEU A 176 -4.27 9.95 1.85
N ILE A 177 -4.30 11.00 2.66
CA ILE A 177 -4.76 10.98 4.04
C ILE A 177 -5.94 11.93 4.15
N HIS A 178 -7.09 11.38 4.53
CA HIS A 178 -8.25 12.18 4.89
C HIS A 178 -8.34 12.29 6.41
N ILE A 179 -8.37 13.52 6.90
CA ILE A 179 -8.51 13.81 8.33
C ILE A 179 -9.95 14.25 8.55
N SER A 180 -10.66 13.61 9.47
CA SER A 180 -11.97 14.07 9.91
C SER A 180 -11.82 15.32 10.78
N GLU A 181 -12.48 16.41 10.40
CA GLU A 181 -12.59 17.63 11.21
C GLU A 181 -13.52 17.45 12.41
#